data_1ddde05ce37925aca39941800a7a5d7a
#
_entry.id   1ddde05ce37925aca39941800a7a5d7a
#
_cell.length_a   1.000
_cell.length_b   1.000
_cell.length_c   1.000
_cell.angle_alpha   90.00
_cell.angle_beta   90.00
_cell.angle_gamma   90.00
#
_symmetry.space_group_name_H-M   'P 1'
#
loop_
_entity.id
_entity.type
_entity.pdbx_description
1 polymer ?
#
loop_
_entity_poly.entity_id
_entity_poly.type
_entity_poly.pdbx_seq_one_letter_code
_entity_poly.pdbx_strand_id
1 'polypeptide(L)'
;MNRTIILFLAAIANLAGGQSTATSAPITGVSYEVTFTRTNAERRVVSSAMSFTVGGTAPVILSLPAWTPGAYEISNFARNISGFSAEESGNSLSWDKLDPDTWRISPRSAGEVTVRFDFQADSLDNAFTWSRPDFLLFNGTNLFLYPEGRGFDFPATVNVTTEIGWKIATGMPSAGARRFAASNYHDLVDFPFFVGQFDLDSAQISGTWVRFATYPSGSVTGGPRVAVWEGLKLLIPAEVKVFGEVPWTTYSILQIMDPSYGGGSGLEHQNSHVDVLGPGMLGTPVLPSLYAHEIFHAWNVKRLRPSELWPYRYDQEQPTPLLWISEGITDYYADLAEVRGGVFSAIEFYAATNDKIDQVASLPPTALDDASLSTWIHPRDGSEYIYYPK
;
A
#
# COMPACT_ATOMS: atom_id res chain seq x y z
N MET A 1 -35.21 3.11 -64.68
CA MET A 1 -34.29 2.31 -63.85
C MET A 1 -34.26 2.96 -62.47
N ASN A 2 -35.13 2.46 -61.58
CA ASN A 2 -35.17 2.94 -60.19
C ASN A 2 -34.20 2.14 -59.35
N ARG A 3 -33.25 2.81 -58.75
CA ARG A 3 -32.36 2.22 -57.75
C ARG A 3 -32.92 2.53 -56.35
N THR A 4 -33.45 1.53 -55.69
CA THR A 4 -33.89 1.57 -54.30
C THR A 4 -32.65 1.46 -53.43
N ILE A 5 -32.34 2.53 -52.66
CA ILE A 5 -31.32 2.52 -51.62
C ILE A 5 -31.94 2.02 -50.33
N ILE A 6 -31.54 0.85 -49.85
CA ILE A 6 -31.91 0.32 -48.55
C ILE A 6 -30.91 0.88 -47.55
N LEU A 7 -31.36 1.79 -46.66
CA LEU A 7 -30.60 2.24 -45.52
C LEU A 7 -30.72 1.17 -44.40
N PHE A 8 -29.59 0.53 -44.09
CA PHE A 8 -29.47 -0.24 -42.85
C PHE A 8 -29.21 0.74 -41.69
N LEU A 9 -30.19 1.00 -40.85
CA LEU A 9 -29.97 1.60 -39.56
C LEU A 9 -29.40 0.50 -38.60
N ALA A 10 -28.11 0.55 -38.41
CA ALA A 10 -27.49 -0.18 -37.32
C ALA A 10 -27.81 0.55 -36.00
N ALA A 11 -28.70 -0.04 -35.20
CA ALA A 11 -28.89 0.38 -33.81
C ALA A 11 -27.63 0.05 -33.04
N ILE A 12 -26.80 1.07 -32.79
CA ILE A 12 -25.70 0.96 -31.82
C ILE A 12 -26.37 0.95 -30.43
N ALA A 13 -26.57 -0.24 -29.87
CA ALA A 13 -26.83 -0.38 -28.45
C ALA A 13 -25.57 0.11 -27.72
N ASN A 14 -25.64 1.28 -27.10
CA ASN A 14 -24.68 1.69 -26.09
C ASN A 14 -24.78 0.68 -24.94
N LEU A 15 -23.94 -0.33 -24.97
CA LEU A 15 -23.55 -1.07 -23.79
C LEU A 15 -22.68 -0.11 -22.95
N ALA A 16 -23.35 0.78 -22.20
CA ALA A 16 -22.76 1.30 -21.01
C ALA A 16 -22.48 0.04 -20.16
N GLY A 17 -21.22 -0.35 -20.05
CA GLY A 17 -20.76 -1.36 -19.11
C GLY A 17 -21.04 -0.86 -17.71
N GLY A 18 -22.27 -1.07 -17.24
CA GLY A 18 -22.59 -0.97 -15.82
C GLY A 18 -21.77 -2.08 -15.15
N GLN A 19 -20.84 -1.69 -14.30
CA GLN A 19 -20.25 -2.62 -13.33
C GLN A 19 -21.39 -3.39 -12.69
N SER A 20 -21.31 -4.71 -12.73
CA SER A 20 -22.31 -5.57 -12.10
C SER A 20 -22.27 -5.26 -10.60
N THR A 21 -23.31 -4.62 -10.08
CA THR A 21 -23.53 -4.39 -8.65
C THR A 21 -23.92 -5.70 -7.94
N ALA A 22 -23.32 -6.80 -8.31
CA ALA A 22 -23.59 -8.09 -7.73
C ALA A 22 -23.00 -8.13 -6.32
N THR A 23 -23.86 -8.20 -5.32
CA THR A 23 -23.47 -8.28 -3.91
C THR A 23 -23.17 -9.73 -3.53
N SER A 24 -22.02 -9.97 -2.92
CA SER A 24 -21.61 -11.26 -2.35
C SER A 24 -22.61 -11.79 -1.34
N ALA A 25 -22.75 -13.10 -1.20
CA ALA A 25 -23.35 -13.70 -0.02
C ALA A 25 -22.57 -13.27 1.23
N PRO A 26 -23.23 -13.17 2.41
CA PRO A 26 -22.52 -12.90 3.68
C PRO A 26 -21.52 -14.00 3.98
N ILE A 27 -20.32 -13.59 4.42
CA ILE A 27 -19.26 -14.48 4.90
C ILE A 27 -18.87 -14.10 6.32
N THR A 28 -18.35 -15.06 7.09
CA THR A 28 -17.87 -14.85 8.47
C THR A 28 -16.59 -15.63 8.71
N GLY A 29 -15.87 -15.33 9.81
CA GLY A 29 -14.67 -16.09 10.20
C GLY A 29 -13.54 -15.94 9.19
N VAL A 30 -13.35 -14.74 8.63
CA VAL A 30 -12.34 -14.50 7.59
C VAL A 30 -10.93 -14.63 8.13
N SER A 31 -10.13 -15.42 7.44
CA SER A 31 -8.69 -15.57 7.71
C SER A 31 -7.91 -15.69 6.41
N TYR A 32 -6.68 -15.16 6.45
CA TYR A 32 -5.75 -15.26 5.32
C TYR A 32 -4.51 -16.04 5.74
N GLU A 33 -3.97 -16.81 4.81
CA GLU A 33 -2.67 -17.43 4.92
C GLU A 33 -1.79 -16.96 3.77
N VAL A 34 -0.63 -16.40 4.11
CA VAL A 34 0.40 -16.01 3.15
C VAL A 34 1.57 -16.95 3.29
N THR A 35 1.89 -17.68 2.24
CA THR A 35 3.01 -18.62 2.21
C THR A 35 4.13 -18.10 1.32
N PHE A 36 5.31 -17.92 1.93
CA PHE A 36 6.53 -17.58 1.21
C PHE A 36 7.71 -18.39 1.75
N THR A 37 8.14 -19.35 0.98
CA THR A 37 9.27 -20.23 1.24
C THR A 37 10.30 -20.12 0.13
N ARG A 38 11.42 -20.83 0.22
CA ARG A 38 12.43 -20.88 -0.86
C ARG A 38 11.82 -21.36 -2.18
N THR A 39 10.89 -22.32 -2.13
CA THR A 39 10.18 -22.82 -3.32
C THR A 39 9.33 -21.71 -3.97
N ASN A 40 8.68 -20.88 -3.17
CA ASN A 40 7.95 -19.69 -3.68
C ASN A 40 8.91 -18.69 -4.30
N ALA A 41 10.03 -18.41 -3.62
CA ALA A 41 11.05 -17.46 -4.06
C ALA A 41 11.70 -17.85 -5.40
N GLU A 42 11.99 -19.14 -5.62
CA GLU A 42 12.50 -19.69 -6.89
C GLU A 42 11.55 -19.40 -8.06
N ARG A 43 10.24 -19.42 -7.81
CA ARG A 43 9.19 -19.12 -8.79
C ARG A 43 8.83 -17.63 -8.83
N ARG A 44 9.37 -16.82 -7.95
CA ARG A 44 9.00 -15.40 -7.73
C ARG A 44 7.50 -15.20 -7.53
N VAL A 45 6.88 -16.06 -6.75
CA VAL A 45 5.46 -15.98 -6.40
C VAL A 45 5.29 -15.97 -4.88
N VAL A 46 4.18 -15.43 -4.43
CA VAL A 46 3.68 -15.63 -3.07
C VAL A 46 2.32 -16.31 -3.16
N SER A 47 2.10 -17.35 -2.35
CA SER A 47 0.82 -18.04 -2.32
C SER A 47 -0.07 -17.43 -1.26
N SER A 48 -1.29 -17.04 -1.63
CA SER A 48 -2.32 -16.51 -0.75
C SER A 48 -3.51 -17.47 -0.69
N ALA A 49 -4.03 -17.67 0.52
CA ALA A 49 -5.30 -18.35 0.74
C ALA A 49 -6.20 -17.50 1.62
N MET A 50 -7.50 -17.47 1.28
CA MET A 50 -8.56 -16.85 2.09
C MET A 50 -9.54 -17.95 2.49
N SER A 51 -9.74 -18.14 3.80
CA SER A 51 -10.76 -19.05 4.34
C SER A 51 -11.86 -18.25 5.03
N PHE A 52 -13.10 -18.68 4.84
CA PHE A 52 -14.30 -18.06 5.41
C PHE A 52 -15.45 -19.06 5.49
N THR A 53 -16.47 -18.74 6.29
CA THR A 53 -17.68 -19.56 6.43
C THR A 53 -18.85 -18.91 5.69
N VAL A 54 -19.60 -19.72 4.93
CA VAL A 54 -20.85 -19.36 4.25
C VAL A 54 -22.06 -20.00 4.92
N GLY A 55 -23.20 -19.30 4.90
CA GLY A 55 -24.46 -19.79 5.49
C GLY A 55 -25.33 -20.65 4.58
N GLY A 56 -24.90 -20.93 3.33
CA GLY A 56 -25.67 -21.68 2.34
C GLY A 56 -25.04 -21.66 0.96
N THR A 57 -25.85 -21.83 -0.09
CA THR A 57 -25.40 -22.02 -1.48
C THR A 57 -25.44 -20.72 -2.32
N ALA A 58 -25.77 -19.59 -1.71
CA ALA A 58 -25.76 -18.31 -2.43
C ALA A 58 -24.35 -17.95 -2.89
N PRO A 59 -24.18 -17.40 -4.10
CA PRO A 59 -22.86 -17.10 -4.64
C PRO A 59 -22.06 -16.12 -3.75
N VAL A 60 -20.79 -16.43 -3.53
CA VAL A 60 -19.80 -15.52 -2.92
C VAL A 60 -19.06 -14.80 -4.02
N ILE A 61 -18.99 -13.49 -3.94
CA ILE A 61 -18.28 -12.64 -4.89
C ILE A 61 -17.14 -11.97 -4.15
N LEU A 62 -15.92 -12.22 -4.61
CA LEU A 62 -14.70 -11.70 -4.01
C LEU A 62 -13.95 -10.84 -5.01
N SER A 63 -13.52 -9.67 -4.59
CA SER A 63 -12.70 -8.76 -5.38
C SER A 63 -11.33 -8.55 -4.76
N LEU A 64 -10.32 -8.30 -5.60
CA LEU A 64 -9.01 -7.83 -5.18
C LEU A 64 -8.92 -6.33 -5.40
N PRO A 65 -8.31 -5.55 -4.49
CA PRO A 65 -8.05 -4.14 -4.74
C PRO A 65 -7.35 -3.90 -6.08
N ALA A 66 -7.72 -2.82 -6.76
CA ALA A 66 -7.07 -2.38 -7.99
C ALA A 66 -5.90 -1.41 -7.72
N TRP A 67 -5.80 -0.86 -6.50
CA TRP A 67 -4.79 0.10 -6.10
C TRP A 67 -4.47 0.03 -4.60
N THR A 68 -3.35 0.65 -4.20
CA THR A 68 -2.93 0.80 -2.79
C THR A 68 -3.12 2.26 -2.37
N PRO A 69 -3.85 2.55 -1.27
CA PRO A 69 -3.98 3.91 -0.74
C PRO A 69 -2.62 4.56 -0.46
N GLY A 70 -2.44 5.78 -1.01
CA GLY A 70 -1.17 6.50 -1.02
C GLY A 70 -0.49 6.52 -2.40
N ALA A 71 -0.67 5.47 -3.21
CA ALA A 71 -0.07 5.41 -4.56
C ALA A 71 -0.82 6.24 -5.60
N TYR A 72 -2.10 6.55 -5.40
CA TYR A 72 -2.96 7.31 -6.32
C TYR A 72 -2.92 6.84 -7.77
N GLU A 73 -2.80 5.53 -7.97
CA GLU A 73 -2.69 4.90 -9.28
C GLU A 73 -3.46 3.58 -9.34
N ILE A 74 -4.22 3.36 -10.42
CA ILE A 74 -4.87 2.08 -10.69
C ILE A 74 -3.85 1.10 -11.23
N SER A 75 -3.36 0.22 -10.37
CA SER A 75 -2.31 -0.77 -10.69
C SER A 75 -2.86 -2.10 -11.21
N ASN A 76 -4.15 -2.39 -11.04
CA ASN A 76 -4.80 -3.63 -11.52
C ASN A 76 -4.05 -4.90 -11.06
N PHE A 77 -3.86 -5.07 -9.77
CA PHE A 77 -3.04 -6.14 -9.18
C PHE A 77 -3.47 -7.55 -9.58
N ALA A 78 -4.75 -7.76 -9.88
CA ALA A 78 -5.29 -9.06 -10.30
C ALA A 78 -4.66 -9.62 -11.57
N ARG A 79 -3.96 -8.80 -12.38
CA ARG A 79 -3.17 -9.25 -13.54
C ARG A 79 -2.00 -10.16 -13.14
N ASN A 80 -1.55 -10.08 -11.88
CA ASN A 80 -0.44 -10.86 -11.34
C ASN A 80 -0.91 -12.19 -10.71
N ILE A 81 -2.22 -12.46 -10.70
CA ILE A 81 -2.80 -13.69 -10.13
C ILE A 81 -2.73 -14.84 -11.13
N SER A 82 -2.32 -16.00 -10.62
CA SER A 82 -2.35 -17.28 -11.31
C SER A 82 -2.82 -18.40 -10.38
N GLY A 83 -3.28 -19.52 -10.94
CA GLY A 83 -3.65 -20.70 -10.18
C GLY A 83 -4.85 -20.51 -9.24
N PHE A 84 -5.76 -19.57 -9.56
CA PHE A 84 -6.96 -19.35 -8.75
C PHE A 84 -7.79 -20.63 -8.64
N SER A 85 -8.20 -20.97 -7.42
CA SER A 85 -9.02 -22.12 -7.10
C SER A 85 -9.90 -21.85 -5.89
N ALA A 86 -11.02 -22.55 -5.81
CA ALA A 86 -11.92 -22.53 -4.65
C ALA A 86 -12.30 -23.95 -4.26
N GLU A 87 -12.38 -24.23 -2.96
CA GLU A 87 -12.73 -25.52 -2.42
C GLU A 87 -13.64 -25.41 -1.19
N GLU A 88 -14.46 -26.44 -0.98
CA GLU A 88 -15.31 -26.66 0.18
C GLU A 88 -15.08 -28.09 0.66
N SER A 89 -14.61 -28.26 1.91
CA SER A 89 -14.29 -29.58 2.48
C SER A 89 -13.38 -30.42 1.59
N GLY A 90 -12.39 -29.83 0.92
CA GLY A 90 -11.45 -30.50 0.02
C GLY A 90 -12.00 -30.82 -1.39
N ASN A 91 -13.22 -30.39 -1.70
CA ASN A 91 -13.80 -30.56 -3.03
C ASN A 91 -13.78 -29.25 -3.80
N SER A 92 -13.32 -29.27 -5.05
CA SER A 92 -13.29 -28.09 -5.92
C SER A 92 -14.69 -27.53 -6.14
N LEU A 93 -14.82 -26.21 -6.01
CA LEU A 93 -16.01 -25.43 -6.33
C LEU A 93 -15.94 -24.85 -7.74
N SER A 94 -17.10 -24.63 -8.34
CA SER A 94 -17.21 -23.84 -9.57
C SER A 94 -16.97 -22.37 -9.26
N TRP A 95 -16.23 -21.71 -10.13
CA TRP A 95 -16.02 -20.27 -10.10
C TRP A 95 -15.89 -19.71 -11.51
N ASP A 96 -16.17 -18.43 -11.66
CA ASP A 96 -15.96 -17.66 -12.89
C ASP A 96 -15.54 -16.23 -12.54
N LYS A 97 -14.96 -15.51 -13.52
CA LYS A 97 -14.66 -14.08 -13.39
C LYS A 97 -15.84 -13.24 -13.86
N LEU A 98 -16.21 -12.22 -13.08
CA LEU A 98 -17.20 -11.22 -13.46
C LEU A 98 -16.56 -10.04 -14.21
N ASP A 99 -15.34 -9.69 -13.80
CA ASP A 99 -14.47 -8.65 -14.38
C ASP A 99 -12.99 -8.97 -14.09
N PRO A 100 -12.00 -8.10 -14.45
CA PRO A 100 -10.58 -8.43 -14.28
C PRO A 100 -10.13 -8.76 -12.86
N ASP A 101 -10.77 -8.23 -11.82
CA ASP A 101 -10.36 -8.35 -10.41
C ASP A 101 -11.44 -8.95 -9.49
N THR A 102 -12.55 -9.47 -10.06
CA THR A 102 -13.69 -10.01 -9.31
C THR A 102 -14.00 -11.45 -9.73
N TRP A 103 -14.13 -12.34 -8.74
CA TRP A 103 -14.45 -13.76 -8.90
C TRP A 103 -15.77 -14.11 -8.21
N ARG A 104 -16.61 -14.87 -8.89
CA ARG A 104 -17.83 -15.45 -8.32
C ARG A 104 -17.59 -16.93 -8.04
N ILE A 105 -17.82 -17.36 -6.80
CA ILE A 105 -17.69 -18.73 -6.32
C ILE A 105 -19.09 -19.27 -6.00
N SER A 106 -19.35 -20.55 -6.34
CA SER A 106 -20.63 -21.21 -6.11
C SER A 106 -20.50 -22.29 -5.02
N PRO A 107 -20.76 -21.96 -3.73
CA PRO A 107 -20.77 -22.95 -2.66
C PRO A 107 -21.86 -24.02 -2.89
N ARG A 108 -21.64 -25.24 -2.41
CA ARG A 108 -22.60 -26.35 -2.52
C ARG A 108 -23.44 -26.52 -1.27
N SER A 109 -22.91 -26.05 -0.13
CA SER A 109 -23.57 -26.15 1.17
C SER A 109 -23.18 -25.00 2.08
N ALA A 110 -23.78 -24.92 3.26
CA ALA A 110 -23.23 -24.10 4.33
C ALA A 110 -21.97 -24.76 4.90
N GLY A 111 -20.93 -23.97 5.14
CA GLY A 111 -19.66 -24.48 5.67
C GLY A 111 -18.47 -23.59 5.35
N GLU A 112 -17.28 -24.13 5.56
CA GLU A 112 -16.03 -23.43 5.28
C GLU A 112 -15.66 -23.54 3.79
N VAL A 113 -15.31 -22.41 3.20
CA VAL A 113 -14.78 -22.28 1.84
C VAL A 113 -13.38 -21.70 1.93
N THR A 114 -12.46 -22.25 1.13
CA THR A 114 -11.11 -21.73 0.97
C THR A 114 -10.85 -21.37 -0.48
N VAL A 115 -10.37 -20.16 -0.73
CA VAL A 115 -9.92 -19.67 -2.03
C VAL A 115 -8.40 -19.56 -2.01
N ARG A 116 -7.72 -19.98 -3.08
CA ARG A 116 -6.25 -19.94 -3.19
C ARG A 116 -5.82 -19.35 -4.52
N PHE A 117 -4.67 -18.69 -4.52
CA PHE A 117 -3.99 -18.24 -5.73
C PHE A 117 -2.50 -18.00 -5.47
N ASP A 118 -1.71 -17.95 -6.53
CA ASP A 118 -0.34 -17.45 -6.53
C ASP A 118 -0.32 -16.04 -7.11
N PHE A 119 0.43 -15.13 -6.47
CA PHE A 119 0.66 -13.77 -6.94
C PHE A 119 2.11 -13.63 -7.41
N GLN A 120 2.33 -13.12 -8.64
CA GLN A 120 3.66 -12.87 -9.20
C GLN A 120 4.30 -11.68 -8.48
N ALA A 121 5.47 -11.91 -7.86
CA ALA A 121 6.14 -10.96 -6.97
C ALA A 121 7.51 -10.52 -7.54
N ASP A 122 7.52 -9.94 -8.73
CA ASP A 122 8.74 -9.59 -9.46
C ASP A 122 8.92 -8.08 -9.75
N SER A 123 7.92 -7.25 -9.47
CA SER A 123 7.98 -5.80 -9.67
C SER A 123 8.40 -5.08 -8.38
N LEU A 124 9.55 -4.41 -8.39
CA LEU A 124 10.00 -3.60 -7.26
C LEU A 124 9.31 -2.24 -7.26
N ASP A 125 8.42 -2.08 -6.31
CA ASP A 125 7.70 -0.85 -6.04
C ASP A 125 7.19 -0.89 -4.60
N ASN A 126 6.98 0.25 -3.95
CA ASN A 126 6.49 0.31 -2.56
C ASN A 126 5.02 -0.07 -2.42
N ALA A 127 4.20 0.02 -3.48
CA ALA A 127 2.80 -0.38 -3.50
C ALA A 127 2.58 -1.83 -3.96
N PHE A 128 3.63 -2.51 -4.49
CA PHE A 128 3.56 -3.86 -5.03
C PHE A 128 4.11 -4.92 -4.06
N THR A 129 3.89 -6.17 -4.44
CA THR A 129 4.51 -7.34 -3.83
C THR A 129 5.76 -7.72 -4.62
N TRP A 130 6.89 -7.80 -3.93
CA TRP A 130 8.19 -8.07 -4.54
C TRP A 130 9.02 -9.08 -3.75
N SER A 131 9.70 -9.97 -4.46
CA SER A 131 10.48 -11.04 -3.85
C SER A 131 11.91 -11.17 -4.35
N ARG A 132 12.73 -11.72 -3.50
CA ARG A 132 14.10 -12.20 -3.74
C ARG A 132 14.25 -13.61 -3.16
N PRO A 133 15.35 -14.34 -3.42
CA PRO A 133 15.53 -15.71 -2.92
C PRO A 133 15.39 -15.88 -1.42
N ASP A 134 15.56 -14.82 -0.66
CA ASP A 134 15.56 -14.83 0.81
C ASP A 134 14.69 -13.72 1.42
N PHE A 135 13.86 -13.05 0.60
CA PHE A 135 13.10 -11.88 1.05
C PHE A 135 11.80 -11.68 0.27
N LEU A 136 10.79 -11.19 0.96
CA LEU A 136 9.50 -10.75 0.41
C LEU A 136 9.09 -9.43 1.05
N LEU A 137 8.72 -8.46 0.22
CA LEU A 137 7.79 -7.37 0.55
C LEU A 137 6.41 -7.76 0.03
N PHE A 138 5.37 -7.65 0.84
CA PHE A 138 4.00 -7.67 0.32
C PHE A 138 3.10 -6.62 0.97
N ASN A 139 2.19 -6.09 0.17
CA ASN A 139 1.09 -5.24 0.57
C ASN A 139 -0.21 -6.04 0.64
N GLY A 140 -1.06 -5.77 1.63
CA GLY A 140 -2.34 -6.46 1.80
C GLY A 140 -3.28 -6.27 0.61
N THR A 141 -3.25 -5.12 -0.05
CA THR A 141 -4.01 -4.81 -1.27
C THR A 141 -3.71 -5.74 -2.44
N ASN A 142 -2.53 -6.37 -2.44
CA ASN A 142 -2.13 -7.31 -3.50
C ASN A 142 -2.59 -8.75 -3.24
N LEU A 143 -2.91 -9.10 -1.99
CA LEU A 143 -3.08 -10.50 -1.56
C LEU A 143 -4.42 -10.81 -0.89
N PHE A 144 -5.13 -9.80 -0.37
CA PHE A 144 -6.30 -10.02 0.45
C PHE A 144 -7.57 -9.66 -0.30
N LEU A 145 -8.32 -10.68 -0.72
CA LEU A 145 -9.63 -10.51 -1.35
C LEU A 145 -10.66 -10.01 -0.33
N TYR A 146 -11.67 -9.30 -0.79
CA TYR A 146 -12.79 -8.85 0.04
C TYR A 146 -14.15 -9.22 -0.58
N PRO A 147 -15.23 -9.38 0.24
CA PRO A 147 -16.57 -9.68 -0.27
C PRO A 147 -17.18 -8.45 -0.95
N GLU A 148 -17.41 -8.55 -2.26
CA GLU A 148 -17.94 -7.48 -3.10
C GLU A 148 -19.33 -6.99 -2.65
N GLY A 149 -19.55 -5.67 -2.68
CA GLY A 149 -20.81 -5.05 -2.30
C GLY A 149 -21.17 -5.20 -0.81
N ARG A 150 -20.20 -5.62 0.04
CA ARG A 150 -20.33 -5.67 1.49
C ARG A 150 -19.50 -4.57 2.13
N GLY A 151 -19.85 -4.19 3.36
CA GLY A 151 -19.02 -3.27 4.14
C GLY A 151 -17.66 -3.88 4.49
N PHE A 152 -16.69 -3.01 4.78
CA PHE A 152 -15.32 -3.40 5.15
C PHE A 152 -15.13 -3.64 6.66
N ASP A 153 -16.20 -3.55 7.44
CA ASP A 153 -16.22 -3.75 8.90
C ASP A 153 -16.28 -5.24 9.26
N PHE A 154 -15.25 -5.99 8.89
CA PHE A 154 -15.10 -7.39 9.31
C PHE A 154 -13.69 -7.64 9.85
N PRO A 155 -13.57 -8.31 11.02
CA PRO A 155 -12.27 -8.69 11.55
C PRO A 155 -11.67 -9.83 10.74
N ALA A 156 -10.34 -9.81 10.62
CA ALA A 156 -9.62 -10.87 9.96
C ALA A 156 -8.30 -11.18 10.64
N THR A 157 -7.79 -12.39 10.41
CA THR A 157 -6.45 -12.80 10.85
C THR A 157 -5.58 -13.12 9.64
N VAL A 158 -4.27 -12.86 9.76
CA VAL A 158 -3.25 -13.22 8.78
C VAL A 158 -2.26 -14.17 9.43
N ASN A 159 -2.08 -15.34 8.84
CA ASN A 159 -1.03 -16.27 9.20
C ASN A 159 0.06 -16.21 8.13
N VAL A 160 1.33 -16.14 8.54
CA VAL A 160 2.47 -16.10 7.61
C VAL A 160 3.27 -17.39 7.76
N THR A 161 3.25 -18.23 6.73
CA THR A 161 4.05 -19.44 6.65
C THR A 161 5.33 -19.14 5.87
N THR A 162 6.47 -19.34 6.51
CA THR A 162 7.78 -19.04 5.92
C THR A 162 8.87 -19.95 6.52
N GLU A 163 10.10 -19.88 5.99
CA GLU A 163 11.25 -20.66 6.44
C GLU A 163 11.55 -20.48 7.93
N ILE A 164 12.13 -21.50 8.53
CA ILE A 164 12.63 -21.45 9.90
C ILE A 164 13.79 -20.45 9.95
N GLY A 165 13.72 -19.51 10.93
CA GLY A 165 14.74 -18.48 11.12
C GLY A 165 14.55 -17.22 10.27
N TRP A 166 13.60 -17.21 9.34
CA TRP A 166 13.21 -15.95 8.66
C TRP A 166 12.40 -15.06 9.59
N LYS A 167 12.67 -13.77 9.50
CA LYS A 167 12.03 -12.72 10.29
C LYS A 167 10.75 -12.23 9.62
N ILE A 168 9.89 -11.61 10.41
CA ILE A 168 8.73 -10.86 9.92
C ILE A 168 8.75 -9.49 10.59
N ALA A 169 8.60 -8.43 9.78
CA ALA A 169 8.40 -7.06 10.27
C ALA A 169 7.15 -6.48 9.59
N THR A 170 6.27 -5.89 10.39
CA THR A 170 5.02 -5.24 9.97
C THR A 170 4.53 -4.32 11.07
N GLY A 171 3.68 -3.36 10.73
CA GLY A 171 2.90 -2.57 11.69
C GLY A 171 1.68 -3.29 12.24
N MET A 172 1.23 -4.40 11.63
CA MET A 172 0.02 -5.10 12.04
C MET A 172 0.14 -5.68 13.45
N PRO A 173 -0.89 -5.55 14.30
CA PRO A 173 -0.90 -6.11 15.64
C PRO A 173 -0.69 -7.63 15.65
N SER A 174 0.23 -8.10 16.51
CA SER A 174 0.48 -9.53 16.68
C SER A 174 -0.65 -10.20 17.46
N ALA A 175 -1.11 -11.35 16.94
CA ALA A 175 -2.08 -12.24 17.59
C ALA A 175 -1.47 -13.60 17.95
N GLY A 176 -0.14 -13.72 17.88
CA GLY A 176 0.61 -14.94 18.17
C GLY A 176 1.87 -15.05 17.32
N ALA A 177 2.59 -16.16 17.42
CA ALA A 177 3.75 -16.41 16.58
C ALA A 177 3.33 -16.48 15.12
N ARG A 178 3.86 -15.57 14.26
CA ARG A 178 3.54 -15.50 12.82
C ARG A 178 2.04 -15.32 12.51
N ARG A 179 1.26 -14.87 13.49
CA ARG A 179 -0.17 -14.58 13.36
C ARG A 179 -0.43 -13.13 13.73
N PHE A 180 -1.23 -12.47 12.92
CA PHE A 180 -1.57 -11.06 13.04
C PHE A 180 -3.08 -10.88 12.91
N ALA A 181 -3.63 -9.75 13.38
CA ALA A 181 -5.06 -9.50 13.32
C ALA A 181 -5.35 -8.02 13.05
N ALA A 182 -6.40 -7.79 12.28
CA ALA A 182 -6.98 -6.48 12.03
C ALA A 182 -8.47 -6.50 12.36
N SER A 183 -9.00 -5.35 12.82
CA SER A 183 -10.40 -5.22 13.23
C SER A 183 -11.35 -5.00 12.06
N ASN A 184 -10.83 -4.50 10.93
CA ASN A 184 -11.57 -4.21 9.71
C ASN A 184 -10.65 -4.37 8.49
N TYR A 185 -11.22 -4.35 7.29
CA TYR A 185 -10.48 -4.57 6.06
C TYR A 185 -9.58 -3.39 5.69
N HIS A 186 -9.97 -2.14 6.01
CA HIS A 186 -9.13 -0.97 5.73
C HIS A 186 -7.80 -1.05 6.50
N ASP A 187 -7.88 -1.42 7.79
CA ASP A 187 -6.67 -1.67 8.59
C ASP A 187 -5.90 -2.89 8.06
N LEU A 188 -6.60 -3.97 7.68
CA LEU A 188 -5.99 -5.21 7.19
C LEU A 188 -5.03 -4.96 6.02
N VAL A 189 -5.44 -4.15 5.05
CA VAL A 189 -4.65 -3.90 3.83
C VAL A 189 -3.66 -2.75 3.97
N ASP A 190 -3.74 -1.96 5.05
CA ASP A 190 -2.83 -0.84 5.32
C ASP A 190 -1.61 -1.25 6.16
N PHE A 191 -1.24 -2.53 6.15
CA PHE A 191 -0.05 -3.04 6.83
C PHE A 191 0.82 -3.84 5.86
N PRO A 192 1.91 -3.25 5.35
CA PRO A 192 2.90 -3.99 4.58
C PRO A 192 3.71 -4.94 5.47
N PHE A 193 4.28 -5.96 4.84
CA PHE A 193 5.08 -6.98 5.50
C PHE A 193 6.43 -7.14 4.83
N PHE A 194 7.49 -7.19 5.64
CA PHE A 194 8.76 -7.80 5.27
C PHE A 194 8.82 -9.21 5.84
N VAL A 195 9.17 -10.18 5.01
CA VAL A 195 9.34 -11.59 5.41
C VAL A 195 10.66 -12.10 4.82
N GLY A 196 11.57 -12.61 5.64
CA GLY A 196 12.83 -13.15 5.13
C GLY A 196 14.05 -12.80 5.96
N GLN A 197 15.18 -12.63 5.27
CA GLN A 197 16.46 -12.25 5.86
C GLN A 197 16.73 -10.76 5.63
N PHE A 198 16.63 -9.98 6.69
CA PHE A 198 16.87 -8.54 6.69
C PHE A 198 17.38 -8.10 8.05
N ASP A 199 17.98 -6.92 8.14
CA ASP A 199 18.39 -6.36 9.43
C ASP A 199 17.16 -5.72 10.09
N LEU A 200 17.03 -5.95 11.40
CA LEU A 200 15.94 -5.41 12.20
C LEU A 200 16.47 -5.06 13.59
N ASP A 201 16.33 -3.81 13.97
CA ASP A 201 16.49 -3.32 15.32
C ASP A 201 15.37 -2.36 15.70
N SER A 202 15.37 -1.91 16.94
CA SER A 202 14.32 -1.05 17.47
C SER A 202 14.87 -0.16 18.59
N ALA A 203 14.24 1.00 18.76
CA ALA A 203 14.50 1.92 19.84
C ALA A 203 13.18 2.49 20.38
N GLN A 204 13.19 2.93 21.65
CA GLN A 204 12.09 3.72 22.18
C GLN A 204 12.28 5.19 21.84
N ILE A 205 11.27 5.79 21.21
CA ILE A 205 11.24 7.21 20.87
C ILE A 205 9.83 7.73 21.23
N SER A 206 9.76 8.86 21.93
CA SER A 206 8.50 9.44 22.40
C SER A 206 7.59 8.47 23.17
N GLY A 207 8.18 7.53 23.93
CA GLY A 207 7.47 6.55 24.74
C GLY A 207 6.95 5.32 24.01
N THR A 208 7.18 5.20 22.70
CA THR A 208 6.73 4.08 21.88
C THR A 208 7.90 3.38 21.18
N TRP A 209 7.67 2.17 20.67
CA TRP A 209 8.68 1.45 19.93
C TRP A 209 8.71 1.88 18.48
N VAL A 210 9.91 2.24 17.99
CA VAL A 210 10.21 2.43 16.56
C VAL A 210 11.10 1.29 16.11
N ARG A 211 10.76 0.63 15.01
CA ARG A 211 11.50 -0.48 14.38
C ARG A 211 12.08 -0.01 13.07
N PHE A 212 13.30 -0.44 12.78
CA PHE A 212 13.97 -0.16 11.51
C PHE A 212 14.40 -1.48 10.87
N ALA A 213 13.70 -1.87 9.80
CA ALA A 213 13.96 -3.05 9.00
C ALA A 213 14.62 -2.64 7.70
N THR A 214 15.76 -3.23 7.33
CA THR A 214 16.47 -2.91 6.09
C THR A 214 16.86 -4.16 5.31
N TYR A 215 16.52 -4.16 4.04
CA TYR A 215 16.90 -5.20 3.08
C TYR A 215 17.72 -4.59 1.92
N PRO A 216 18.77 -5.27 1.39
CA PRO A 216 19.37 -6.51 1.91
C PRO A 216 20.04 -6.34 3.29
N SER A 217 20.20 -7.46 3.99
CA SER A 217 21.02 -7.43 5.22
C SER A 217 22.39 -6.86 4.93
N GLY A 218 22.87 -5.98 5.81
CA GLY A 218 24.15 -5.29 5.65
C GLY A 218 24.11 -4.03 4.77
N SER A 219 22.98 -3.70 4.15
CA SER A 219 22.86 -2.53 3.27
C SER A 219 22.95 -1.19 4.00
N VAL A 220 22.50 -1.14 5.25
CA VAL A 220 22.59 0.04 6.12
C VAL A 220 23.21 -0.38 7.45
N THR A 221 24.51 -0.18 7.61
CA THR A 221 25.27 -0.59 8.81
C THR A 221 26.22 0.49 9.29
N GLY A 222 26.81 0.32 10.46
CA GLY A 222 27.82 1.22 11.02
C GLY A 222 27.34 2.67 11.14
N GLY A 223 28.16 3.61 10.68
CA GLY A 223 27.88 5.05 10.76
C GLY A 223 26.54 5.47 10.16
N PRO A 224 26.19 5.06 8.92
CA PRO A 224 24.89 5.36 8.32
C PRO A 224 23.70 4.91 9.18
N ARG A 225 23.74 3.71 9.76
CA ARG A 225 22.65 3.22 10.61
C ARG A 225 22.54 4.01 11.92
N VAL A 226 23.67 4.38 12.50
CA VAL A 226 23.69 5.26 13.68
C VAL A 226 23.09 6.62 13.35
N ALA A 227 23.47 7.21 12.21
CA ALA A 227 22.94 8.51 11.78
C ALA A 227 21.41 8.48 11.58
N VAL A 228 20.87 7.41 11.00
CA VAL A 228 19.41 7.23 10.89
C VAL A 228 18.75 7.25 12.27
N TRP A 229 19.26 6.48 13.23
CA TRP A 229 18.69 6.46 14.59
C TRP A 229 18.80 7.81 15.31
N GLU A 230 19.92 8.51 15.18
CA GLU A 230 20.08 9.85 15.77
C GLU A 230 19.11 10.86 15.12
N GLY A 231 18.94 10.80 13.79
CA GLY A 231 17.94 11.61 13.09
C GLY A 231 16.52 11.33 13.56
N LEU A 232 16.10 10.07 13.64
CA LEU A 232 14.75 9.69 14.10
C LEU A 232 14.46 10.11 15.54
N LYS A 233 15.45 10.09 16.44
CA LYS A 233 15.31 10.56 17.83
C LYS A 233 15.07 12.07 17.92
N LEU A 234 15.52 12.84 16.93
CA LEU A 234 15.31 14.28 16.83
C LEU A 234 13.98 14.60 16.13
N LEU A 235 13.71 13.91 15.03
CA LEU A 235 12.60 14.14 14.12
C LEU A 235 11.24 13.79 14.74
N ILE A 236 11.06 12.54 15.20
CA ILE A 236 9.79 12.04 15.72
C ILE A 236 9.23 12.92 16.87
N PRO A 237 10.02 13.31 17.88
CA PRO A 237 9.50 14.23 18.90
C PRO A 237 9.09 15.60 18.36
N ALA A 238 9.71 16.10 17.28
CA ALA A 238 9.36 17.37 16.66
C ALA A 238 8.00 17.28 15.96
N GLU A 239 7.71 16.18 15.26
CA GLU A 239 6.40 15.93 14.64
C GLU A 239 5.30 15.69 15.68
N VAL A 240 5.57 14.88 16.70
CA VAL A 240 4.63 14.65 17.82
C VAL A 240 4.19 15.97 18.45
N LYS A 241 5.06 16.97 18.55
CA LYS A 241 4.70 18.29 19.08
C LYS A 241 3.68 19.05 18.23
N VAL A 242 3.53 18.73 16.94
CA VAL A 242 2.53 19.36 16.07
C VAL A 242 1.13 18.95 16.47
N PHE A 243 0.94 17.67 16.80
CA PHE A 243 -0.37 17.09 17.11
C PHE A 243 -0.62 16.88 18.60
N GLY A 244 0.44 16.86 19.42
CA GLY A 244 0.36 16.68 20.86
C GLY A 244 0.21 15.22 21.32
N GLU A 245 0.20 14.25 20.40
CA GLU A 245 0.05 12.82 20.69
C GLU A 245 0.84 11.94 19.73
N VAL A 246 1.17 10.72 20.18
CA VAL A 246 1.74 9.67 19.33
C VAL A 246 0.60 8.77 18.87
N PRO A 247 0.34 8.64 17.56
CA PRO A 247 -0.84 7.93 17.07
C PRO A 247 -0.66 6.41 16.93
N TRP A 248 0.47 5.87 17.30
CA TRP A 248 0.81 4.43 17.20
C TRP A 248 1.32 3.87 18.53
N THR A 249 1.23 2.57 18.70
CA THR A 249 1.91 1.84 19.78
C THR A 249 3.29 1.36 19.36
N THR A 250 3.45 1.03 18.09
CA THR A 250 4.73 0.69 17.44
C THR A 250 4.72 1.27 16.03
N TYR A 251 5.84 1.87 15.61
CA TYR A 251 6.05 2.33 14.24
C TYR A 251 7.11 1.50 13.55
N SER A 252 6.94 1.14 12.28
CA SER A 252 7.89 0.34 11.52
C SER A 252 8.34 1.03 10.24
N ILE A 253 9.63 1.28 10.11
CA ILE A 253 10.27 1.73 8.87
C ILE A 253 10.74 0.49 8.14
N LEU A 254 10.21 0.25 6.94
CA LEU A 254 10.47 -0.91 6.10
C LEU A 254 11.22 -0.46 4.84
N GLN A 255 12.56 -0.54 4.86
CA GLN A 255 13.42 0.05 3.84
C GLN A 255 14.11 -1.00 2.98
N ILE A 256 13.97 -0.86 1.67
CA ILE A 256 14.68 -1.62 0.65
C ILE A 256 15.75 -0.74 0.02
N MET A 257 17.00 -1.26 -0.03
CA MET A 257 18.11 -0.63 -0.72
C MET A 257 18.40 -1.42 -2.00
N ASP A 258 18.04 -0.90 -3.17
CA ASP A 258 18.28 -1.58 -4.44
C ASP A 258 19.15 -0.73 -5.37
N PRO A 259 20.32 -1.26 -5.82
CA PRO A 259 21.22 -0.51 -6.72
C PRO A 259 20.61 -0.18 -8.08
N SER A 260 19.56 -0.87 -8.50
CA SER A 260 18.87 -0.58 -9.76
C SER A 260 17.85 0.56 -9.63
N TYR A 261 17.54 0.97 -8.40
CA TYR A 261 16.61 2.06 -8.13
C TYR A 261 17.33 3.41 -8.15
N GLY A 262 17.01 4.27 -9.10
CA GLY A 262 17.76 5.50 -9.37
C GLY A 262 17.44 6.68 -8.45
N GLY A 263 16.56 6.51 -7.45
CA GLY A 263 16.10 7.58 -6.57
C GLY A 263 15.63 7.07 -5.23
N GLY A 264 14.61 7.71 -4.68
CA GLY A 264 13.92 7.31 -3.47
C GLY A 264 12.41 7.45 -3.66
N SER A 265 11.65 6.54 -3.08
CA SER A 265 10.20 6.56 -3.02
C SER A 265 9.78 6.02 -1.65
N GLY A 266 8.85 6.71 -1.00
CA GLY A 266 8.16 6.26 0.21
C GLY A 266 6.70 5.92 -0.08
N LEU A 267 6.08 5.15 0.80
CA LEU A 267 4.64 4.94 0.83
C LEU A 267 4.20 4.80 2.28
N GLU A 268 3.36 5.71 2.66
CA GLU A 268 2.85 5.85 4.01
C GLU A 268 1.79 4.80 4.35
N HIS A 269 1.78 4.37 5.61
CA HIS A 269 0.79 3.49 6.21
C HIS A 269 0.43 3.97 7.62
N GLN A 270 -0.59 3.37 8.24
CA GLN A 270 -1.15 3.82 9.51
C GLN A 270 -0.12 3.94 10.65
N ASN A 271 0.87 3.04 10.70
CA ASN A 271 1.96 3.01 11.68
C ASN A 271 3.25 2.42 11.10
N SER A 272 3.44 2.59 9.81
CA SER A 272 4.65 2.19 9.09
C SER A 272 4.76 2.97 7.80
N HIS A 273 5.91 2.87 7.15
CA HIS A 273 6.07 3.23 5.75
C HIS A 273 7.02 2.23 5.06
N VAL A 274 6.91 2.15 3.75
CA VAL A 274 7.81 1.35 2.90
C VAL A 274 8.63 2.28 2.05
N ASP A 275 9.96 2.20 2.17
CA ASP A 275 10.89 2.93 1.33
C ASP A 275 11.58 2.01 0.33
N VAL A 276 11.69 2.45 -0.92
CA VAL A 276 12.56 1.85 -1.93
C VAL A 276 13.59 2.90 -2.35
N LEU A 277 14.87 2.64 -2.08
CA LEU A 277 15.94 3.61 -2.20
C LEU A 277 17.13 3.06 -2.99
N GLY A 278 17.71 3.91 -3.81
CA GLY A 278 19.06 3.67 -4.33
C GLY A 278 20.13 3.91 -3.25
N PRO A 279 21.25 3.16 -3.24
CA PRO A 279 22.31 3.32 -2.23
C PRO A 279 22.90 4.72 -2.15
N GLY A 280 22.82 5.50 -3.22
CA GLY A 280 23.29 6.89 -3.26
C GLY A 280 22.49 7.85 -2.37
N MET A 281 21.33 7.43 -1.85
CA MET A 281 20.50 8.23 -0.94
C MET A 281 21.06 8.27 0.48
N LEU A 282 21.89 7.27 0.87
CA LEU A 282 22.48 7.21 2.20
C LEU A 282 23.43 8.39 2.44
N GLY A 283 23.23 9.08 3.56
CA GLY A 283 24.06 10.23 3.95
C GLY A 283 23.74 11.54 3.21
N THR A 284 22.70 11.56 2.37
CA THR A 284 22.18 12.78 1.76
C THR A 284 21.08 13.40 2.61
N PRO A 285 20.79 14.71 2.49
CA PRO A 285 19.68 15.36 3.18
C PRO A 285 18.31 14.81 2.79
N VAL A 286 18.19 14.18 1.62
CA VAL A 286 16.91 13.65 1.11
C VAL A 286 16.39 12.51 1.99
N LEU A 287 17.28 11.71 2.58
CA LEU A 287 16.84 10.55 3.39
C LEU A 287 16.09 10.97 4.67
N PRO A 288 16.62 11.87 5.54
CA PRO A 288 15.83 12.34 6.68
C PRO A 288 14.56 13.08 6.27
N SER A 289 14.57 13.83 5.15
CA SER A 289 13.39 14.51 4.64
C SER A 289 12.29 13.50 4.21
N LEU A 290 12.66 12.41 3.55
CA LEU A 290 11.75 11.32 3.22
C LEU A 290 11.14 10.71 4.51
N TYR A 291 11.97 10.38 5.50
CA TYR A 291 11.44 9.84 6.76
C TYR A 291 10.49 10.80 7.47
N ALA A 292 10.81 12.11 7.45
CA ALA A 292 9.94 13.13 8.01
C ALA A 292 8.59 13.16 7.31
N HIS A 293 8.59 13.12 6.00
CA HIS A 293 7.38 13.09 5.19
C HIS A 293 6.53 11.85 5.51
N GLU A 294 7.12 10.67 5.43
CA GLU A 294 6.40 9.40 5.63
C GLU A 294 5.89 9.21 7.07
N ILE A 295 6.64 9.66 8.06
CA ILE A 295 6.21 9.56 9.46
C ILE A 295 5.07 10.55 9.75
N PHE A 296 5.12 11.76 9.18
CA PHE A 296 4.06 12.76 9.34
C PHE A 296 2.71 12.27 8.80
N HIS A 297 2.72 11.44 7.77
CA HIS A 297 1.52 10.81 7.23
C HIS A 297 0.76 9.92 8.21
N ALA A 298 1.37 9.44 9.28
CA ALA A 298 0.64 8.73 10.32
C ALA A 298 -0.49 9.57 10.93
N TRP A 299 -0.40 10.91 10.87
CA TRP A 299 -1.48 11.84 11.21
C TRP A 299 -2.20 12.35 9.97
N ASN A 300 -1.49 13.04 9.08
CA ASN A 300 -2.00 13.62 7.83
C ASN A 300 -1.57 12.70 6.68
N VAL A 301 -2.33 11.85 6.35
CA VAL A 301 -3.50 11.39 5.68
C VAL A 301 -4.13 10.17 6.36
N LYS A 302 -3.40 9.47 7.26
CA LYS A 302 -3.95 8.23 7.82
C LYS A 302 -5.02 8.47 8.90
N ARG A 303 -5.05 9.66 9.52
CA ARG A 303 -6.07 10.05 10.52
C ARG A 303 -6.83 11.32 10.16
N LEU A 304 -6.15 12.28 9.52
CA LEU A 304 -6.73 13.49 8.97
C LEU A 304 -6.65 13.39 7.45
N ARG A 305 -7.78 13.22 6.77
CA ARG A 305 -7.82 13.03 5.31
C ARG A 305 -9.00 13.72 4.67
N PRO A 306 -8.94 14.04 3.38
CA PRO A 306 -10.08 14.51 2.60
C PRO A 306 -11.27 13.53 2.72
N SER A 307 -12.48 14.08 2.83
CA SER A 307 -13.71 13.25 2.94
C SER A 307 -13.94 12.36 1.72
N GLU A 308 -13.44 12.79 0.56
CA GLU A 308 -13.53 12.03 -0.69
C GLU A 308 -12.70 10.75 -0.65
N LEU A 309 -11.63 10.70 0.17
CA LEU A 309 -10.77 9.53 0.34
C LEU A 309 -11.27 8.55 1.42
N TRP A 310 -12.44 8.79 2.03
CA TRP A 310 -12.94 7.91 3.07
C TRP A 310 -14.45 7.65 2.96
N PRO A 311 -14.88 6.37 3.03
CA PRO A 311 -14.06 5.14 3.03
C PRO A 311 -13.35 4.92 1.69
N TYR A 312 -12.23 4.20 1.70
CA TYR A 312 -11.55 3.83 0.46
C TYR A 312 -12.44 2.91 -0.39
N ARG A 313 -12.43 3.16 -1.71
CA ARG A 313 -13.02 2.31 -2.74
C ARG A 313 -11.88 1.67 -3.51
N TYR A 314 -11.69 0.39 -3.33
CA TYR A 314 -10.53 -0.31 -3.85
C TYR A 314 -10.62 -0.71 -5.32
N ASP A 315 -11.79 -0.53 -5.93
CA ASP A 315 -12.14 -0.94 -7.29
C ASP A 315 -11.98 0.19 -8.33
N GLN A 316 -11.73 1.43 -7.89
CA GLN A 316 -11.76 2.59 -8.77
C GLN A 316 -10.93 3.75 -8.22
N GLU A 317 -10.67 4.72 -9.09
CA GLU A 317 -10.08 6.00 -8.73
C GLU A 317 -10.95 6.74 -7.69
N GLN A 318 -10.28 7.46 -6.80
CA GLN A 318 -10.91 8.30 -5.77
C GLN A 318 -10.32 9.72 -5.80
N PRO A 319 -10.57 10.51 -6.85
CA PRO A 319 -10.00 11.84 -6.95
C PRO A 319 -10.51 12.77 -5.85
N THR A 320 -9.61 13.62 -5.35
CA THR A 320 -9.91 14.70 -4.41
C THR A 320 -9.18 15.98 -4.84
N PRO A 321 -9.77 17.17 -4.67
CA PRO A 321 -9.07 18.42 -4.92
C PRO A 321 -8.07 18.79 -3.81
N LEU A 322 -7.88 17.94 -2.80
CA LEU A 322 -7.19 18.28 -1.55
C LEU A 322 -5.90 17.47 -1.31
N LEU A 323 -5.31 16.84 -2.35
CA LEU A 323 -4.01 16.15 -2.18
C LEU A 323 -2.90 17.13 -1.77
N TRP A 324 -2.98 18.38 -2.15
CA TRP A 324 -2.05 19.40 -1.69
C TRP A 324 -2.07 19.59 -0.16
N ILE A 325 -3.20 19.29 0.51
CA ILE A 325 -3.26 19.25 1.97
C ILE A 325 -2.63 17.96 2.49
N SER A 326 -2.92 16.81 1.84
CA SER A 326 -2.37 15.53 2.24
C SER A 326 -0.85 15.47 2.06
N GLU A 327 -0.35 15.97 0.93
CA GLU A 327 1.04 15.87 0.51
C GLU A 327 1.83 17.17 0.78
N GLY A 328 1.36 18.30 0.26
CA GLY A 328 2.09 19.56 0.35
C GLY A 328 2.21 20.09 1.79
N ILE A 329 1.15 19.96 2.61
CA ILE A 329 1.24 20.31 4.04
C ILE A 329 2.13 19.31 4.78
N THR A 330 2.08 18.02 4.44
CA THR A 330 2.97 17.02 4.99
C THR A 330 4.43 17.36 4.69
N ASP A 331 4.74 17.67 3.44
CA ASP A 331 6.08 18.06 3.00
C ASP A 331 6.60 19.32 3.71
N TYR A 332 5.73 20.34 3.85
CA TYR A 332 6.08 21.56 4.61
C TYR A 332 6.34 21.31 6.09
N TYR A 333 5.50 20.50 6.75
CA TYR A 333 5.70 20.19 8.17
C TYR A 333 6.84 19.22 8.42
N ALA A 334 7.16 18.35 7.44
CA ALA A 334 8.36 17.53 7.45
C ALA A 334 9.62 18.41 7.51
N ASP A 335 9.75 19.37 6.60
CA ASP A 335 10.86 20.35 6.61
C ASP A 335 10.92 21.13 7.93
N LEU A 336 9.77 21.56 8.47
CA LEU A 336 9.71 22.25 9.75
C LEU A 336 10.13 21.35 10.92
N ALA A 337 9.77 20.07 10.89
CA ALA A 337 10.16 19.12 11.93
C ALA A 337 11.67 18.88 11.93
N GLU A 338 12.28 18.82 10.76
CA GLU A 338 13.74 18.71 10.63
C GLU A 338 14.47 19.88 11.28
N VAL A 339 14.00 21.12 11.04
CA VAL A 339 14.60 22.30 11.66
C VAL A 339 14.31 22.36 13.16
N ARG A 340 13.07 22.12 13.57
CA ARG A 340 12.66 22.15 14.99
C ARG A 340 13.32 21.05 15.81
N GLY A 341 13.58 19.91 15.19
CA GLY A 341 14.32 18.78 15.75
C GLY A 341 15.84 18.99 15.79
N GLY A 342 16.35 19.91 14.97
CA GLY A 342 17.78 20.15 14.82
C GLY A 342 18.49 19.17 13.88
N VAL A 343 17.74 18.48 13.00
CA VAL A 343 18.27 17.66 11.90
C VAL A 343 18.82 18.57 10.82
N PHE A 344 18.08 19.64 10.48
CA PHE A 344 18.49 20.70 9.56
C PHE A 344 18.78 22.00 10.29
N SER A 345 19.70 22.76 9.76
CA SER A 345 19.86 24.19 10.11
C SER A 345 18.83 25.05 9.40
N ALA A 346 18.63 26.27 9.87
CA ALA A 346 17.77 27.24 9.18
C ALA A 346 18.25 27.56 7.74
N ILE A 347 19.57 27.48 7.50
CA ILE A 347 20.14 27.72 6.15
C ILE A 347 19.73 26.58 5.20
N GLU A 348 19.79 25.32 5.65
CA GLU A 348 19.36 24.15 4.87
C GLU A 348 17.85 24.20 4.58
N PHE A 349 17.03 24.60 5.55
CA PHE A 349 15.61 24.82 5.34
C PHE A 349 15.33 25.88 4.27
N TYR A 350 16.02 27.03 4.33
CA TYR A 350 15.83 28.05 3.29
C TYR A 350 16.33 27.60 1.92
N ALA A 351 17.39 26.78 1.87
CA ALA A 351 17.85 26.21 0.61
C ALA A 351 16.79 25.26 0.02
N ALA A 352 16.27 24.31 0.81
CA ALA A 352 15.20 23.40 0.38
C ALA A 352 13.92 24.16 -0.05
N THR A 353 13.55 25.20 0.68
CA THR A 353 12.39 26.05 0.32
C THR A 353 12.63 26.77 -1.02
N ASN A 354 13.83 27.31 -1.26
CA ASN A 354 14.15 27.95 -2.53
C ASN A 354 14.13 26.95 -3.69
N ASP A 355 14.67 25.74 -3.50
CA ASP A 355 14.61 24.68 -4.52
C ASP A 355 13.17 24.32 -4.88
N LYS A 356 12.25 24.25 -3.91
CA LYS A 356 10.81 24.04 -4.15
C LYS A 356 10.19 25.22 -4.92
N ILE A 357 10.54 26.45 -4.59
CA ILE A 357 10.06 27.66 -5.32
C ILE A 357 10.54 27.61 -6.77
N ASP A 358 11.80 27.27 -7.02
CA ASP A 358 12.36 27.15 -8.37
C ASP A 358 11.70 26.01 -9.14
N GLN A 359 11.42 24.88 -8.50
CA GLN A 359 10.68 23.77 -9.08
C GLN A 359 9.29 24.21 -9.54
N VAL A 360 8.52 24.84 -8.66
CA VAL A 360 7.19 25.39 -9.00
C VAL A 360 7.26 26.39 -10.14
N ALA A 361 8.26 27.28 -10.15
CA ALA A 361 8.45 28.29 -11.18
C ALA A 361 8.82 27.69 -12.55
N SER A 362 9.40 26.50 -12.58
CA SER A 362 9.80 25.79 -13.80
C SER A 362 8.67 25.01 -14.48
N LEU A 363 7.57 24.77 -13.77
CA LEU A 363 6.43 23.97 -14.24
C LEU A 363 5.31 24.88 -14.79
N PRO A 364 4.43 24.34 -15.66
CA PRO A 364 3.26 25.07 -16.12
C PRO A 364 2.39 25.56 -14.93
N PRO A 365 1.83 26.77 -15.01
CA PRO A 365 0.94 27.28 -13.98
C PRO A 365 -0.31 26.40 -13.84
N THR A 366 -0.43 25.71 -12.71
CA THR A 366 -1.55 24.80 -12.42
C THR A 366 -2.12 25.16 -11.05
N ALA A 367 -3.44 25.19 -10.90
CA ALA A 367 -4.06 25.37 -9.59
C ALA A 367 -3.84 24.10 -8.73
N LEU A 368 -3.77 24.25 -7.41
CA LEU A 368 -3.51 23.14 -6.50
C LEU A 368 -4.61 22.06 -6.52
N ASP A 369 -5.86 22.50 -6.62
CA ASP A 369 -7.02 21.61 -6.75
C ASP A 369 -7.03 20.86 -8.09
N ASP A 370 -6.67 21.52 -9.21
CA ASP A 370 -6.56 20.88 -10.52
C ASP A 370 -5.42 19.85 -10.53
N ALA A 371 -4.25 20.19 -9.97
CA ALA A 371 -3.13 19.27 -9.85
C ALA A 371 -3.52 18.05 -8.99
N SER A 372 -4.19 18.27 -7.85
CA SER A 372 -4.68 17.22 -6.97
C SER A 372 -5.68 16.27 -7.67
N LEU A 373 -6.64 16.82 -8.43
CA LEU A 373 -7.62 16.03 -9.19
C LEU A 373 -6.96 15.24 -10.32
N SER A 374 -5.91 15.81 -10.94
CA SER A 374 -5.25 15.22 -12.12
C SER A 374 -4.27 14.10 -11.79
N THR A 375 -3.94 13.86 -10.53
CA THR A 375 -2.95 12.85 -10.11
C THR A 375 -3.23 11.47 -10.70
N TRP A 376 -4.47 11.04 -10.74
CA TRP A 376 -4.87 9.75 -11.30
C TRP A 376 -4.71 9.62 -12.82
N ILE A 377 -4.57 10.74 -13.53
CA ILE A 377 -4.48 10.77 -15.00
C ILE A 377 -3.02 10.69 -15.48
N HIS A 378 -2.06 10.96 -14.60
CA HIS A 378 -0.62 11.00 -14.90
C HIS A 378 -0.28 11.86 -16.13
N PRO A 379 -0.50 13.20 -16.11
CA PRO A 379 0.05 14.06 -17.12
C PRO A 379 1.57 13.88 -17.14
N ARG A 380 2.17 13.81 -18.32
CA ARG A 380 3.59 13.42 -18.47
C ARG A 380 4.55 14.61 -18.53
N ASP A 381 4.12 15.77 -18.10
CA ASP A 381 4.91 17.01 -18.10
C ASP A 381 5.53 17.36 -16.75
N GLY A 382 5.32 16.52 -15.72
CA GLY A 382 5.79 16.71 -14.35
C GLY A 382 4.90 17.62 -13.49
N SER A 383 3.77 18.12 -14.04
CA SER A 383 2.84 18.96 -13.27
C SER A 383 1.97 18.15 -12.32
N GLU A 384 1.91 16.83 -12.45
CA GLU A 384 1.15 15.92 -11.63
C GLU A 384 1.54 15.95 -10.15
N TYR A 385 2.79 16.32 -9.86
CA TYR A 385 3.30 16.36 -8.48
C TYR A 385 3.50 17.79 -7.95
N ILE A 386 3.01 18.80 -8.65
CA ILE A 386 3.22 20.21 -8.28
C ILE A 386 2.61 20.56 -6.92
N TYR A 387 1.66 19.78 -6.44
CA TYR A 387 1.03 19.98 -5.14
C TYR A 387 1.93 19.62 -3.95
N TYR A 388 3.06 18.90 -4.15
CA TYR A 388 4.06 18.68 -3.10
C TYR A 388 4.82 19.98 -2.76
N PRO A 389 5.50 20.65 -3.69
CA PRO A 389 6.30 21.83 -3.37
C PRO A 389 5.48 23.12 -3.26
N LYS A 390 4.23 23.16 -3.68
CA LYS A 390 3.42 24.37 -3.76
C LYS A 390 2.67 24.69 -2.47
#